data_e55beaca2b3f7059b0946f3711f59474
#
_entry.id   e55beaca2b3f7059b0946f3711f59474
#
_cell.length_a   1.000
_cell.length_b   1.000
_cell.length_c   1.000
_cell.angle_alpha   90.00
_cell.angle_beta   90.00
_cell.angle_gamma   90.00
#
_symmetry.space_group_name_H-M   'P 1'
#
loop_
_entity.id
_entity.type
_entity.pdbx_description
1 polymer ?
#
loop_
_entity_poly.entity_id
_entity_poly.type
_entity_poly.pdbx_seq_one_letter_code
_entity_poly.pdbx_strand_id
1 'polypeptide(L)'
;SLVDTVAAAQNMGLSRILADPLLQPPLSGMVASLLGYLSDVGCPMVLGCVNVVEMVDADSPGMCALLAAAATECGAAAVLISEHSDKTRGATREMRRAVEMTALSRGLPYPKDAGVDVLILKEKRRRREPPLVYENSCDAPAASEDLVSYDPCGNFRIGIEDGMIVAVRGGHAIRGRTWHDVFSAILAESGVSLLDHAAYLGKELYKAELALRFGRSFEQDGEF
;
A
#
# COMPACT_ATOMS: atom_id res chain seq x y z
N SER A 1 -31.97 2.02 -21.73
CA SER A 1 -31.23 1.13 -20.81
C SER A 1 -29.91 0.71 -21.41
N LEU A 2 -29.00 0.15 -20.60
CA LEU A 2 -27.73 -0.39 -21.09
C LEU A 2 -27.95 -1.51 -22.11
N VAL A 3 -28.97 -2.35 -21.90
CA VAL A 3 -29.40 -3.42 -22.83
C VAL A 3 -29.75 -2.84 -24.18
N ASP A 4 -30.54 -1.76 -24.24
CA ASP A 4 -30.92 -1.11 -25.52
C ASP A 4 -29.70 -0.54 -26.23
N THR A 5 -28.74 0.04 -25.45
CA THR A 5 -27.51 0.59 -26.03
C THR A 5 -26.65 -0.52 -26.63
N VAL A 6 -26.50 -1.65 -25.95
CA VAL A 6 -25.75 -2.82 -26.46
C VAL A 6 -26.44 -3.38 -27.70
N ALA A 7 -27.75 -3.55 -27.67
CA ALA A 7 -28.51 -4.04 -28.82
C ALA A 7 -28.37 -3.08 -30.04
N ALA A 8 -28.45 -1.77 -29.84
CA ALA A 8 -28.23 -0.80 -30.88
C ALA A 8 -26.83 -0.89 -31.50
N ALA A 9 -25.81 -1.02 -30.66
CA ALA A 9 -24.42 -1.17 -31.11
C ALA A 9 -24.24 -2.47 -31.94
N GLN A 10 -24.83 -3.58 -31.49
CA GLN A 10 -24.83 -4.86 -32.25
C GLN A 10 -25.52 -4.72 -33.61
N ASN A 11 -26.67 -4.03 -33.65
CA ASN A 11 -27.39 -3.77 -34.88
C ASN A 11 -26.61 -2.88 -35.87
N MET A 12 -25.68 -2.05 -35.35
CA MET A 12 -24.74 -1.27 -36.18
C MET A 12 -23.53 -2.09 -36.64
N GLY A 13 -23.50 -3.39 -36.36
CA GLY A 13 -22.41 -4.29 -36.77
C GLY A 13 -21.22 -4.36 -35.83
N LEU A 14 -21.29 -3.78 -34.63
CA LEU A 14 -20.25 -3.91 -33.63
C LEU A 14 -20.34 -5.30 -32.95
N SER A 15 -19.33 -6.13 -33.16
CA SER A 15 -19.28 -7.50 -32.62
C SER A 15 -18.41 -7.67 -31.38
N ARG A 16 -17.55 -6.67 -31.08
CA ARG A 16 -16.62 -6.69 -29.94
C ARG A 16 -17.01 -5.60 -28.95
N ILE A 17 -17.97 -5.91 -28.10
CA ILE A 17 -18.55 -4.99 -27.13
C ILE A 17 -18.15 -5.45 -25.73
N LEU A 18 -17.71 -4.52 -24.91
CA LEU A 18 -17.53 -4.67 -23.46
C LEU A 18 -18.39 -3.59 -22.80
N ALA A 19 -19.37 -3.99 -21.99
CA ALA A 19 -20.29 -3.06 -21.35
C ALA A 19 -19.82 -2.70 -19.94
N ASP A 20 -19.97 -1.43 -19.57
CA ASP A 20 -19.77 -0.95 -18.20
C ASP A 20 -21.10 -0.40 -17.65
N PRO A 21 -21.81 -1.12 -16.77
CA PRO A 21 -22.99 -0.61 -16.08
C PRO A 21 -22.77 0.61 -15.20
N LEU A 22 -21.51 1.00 -14.98
CA LEU A 22 -21.03 2.10 -14.18
C LEU A 22 -21.26 1.89 -12.66
N LEU A 23 -20.25 1.40 -11.97
CA LEU A 23 -20.23 1.31 -10.52
C LEU A 23 -20.22 2.72 -9.91
N GLN A 24 -21.24 3.04 -9.12
CA GLN A 24 -21.32 4.33 -8.42
C GLN A 24 -20.37 4.41 -7.23
N PRO A 25 -19.92 5.61 -6.85
CA PRO A 25 -19.13 5.80 -5.64
C PRO A 25 -19.85 5.33 -4.37
N PRO A 26 -19.12 5.02 -3.30
CA PRO A 26 -19.69 4.77 -1.98
C PRO A 26 -20.62 5.91 -1.53
N LEU A 27 -21.71 5.58 -0.86
CA LEU A 27 -22.78 6.50 -0.41
C LEU A 27 -23.57 7.18 -1.55
N SER A 28 -23.22 6.96 -2.82
CA SER A 28 -23.91 7.50 -4.00
C SER A 28 -24.66 6.44 -4.80
N GLY A 29 -24.96 5.29 -4.18
CA GLY A 29 -25.68 4.19 -4.82
C GLY A 29 -24.80 3.01 -5.26
N MET A 30 -23.61 2.85 -4.67
CA MET A 30 -22.66 1.77 -4.99
C MET A 30 -23.34 0.38 -4.98
N VAL A 31 -24.07 0.03 -3.92
CA VAL A 31 -24.72 -1.29 -3.81
C VAL A 31 -25.79 -1.48 -4.88
N ALA A 32 -26.61 -0.46 -5.13
CA ALA A 32 -27.65 -0.52 -6.15
C ALA A 32 -27.05 -0.66 -7.56
N SER A 33 -25.98 0.05 -7.86
CA SER A 33 -25.27 -0.06 -9.14
C SER A 33 -24.56 -1.41 -9.31
N LEU A 34 -24.03 -1.97 -8.22
CA LEU A 34 -23.41 -3.31 -8.25
C LEU A 34 -24.43 -4.39 -8.61
N LEU A 35 -25.68 -4.29 -8.12
CA LEU A 35 -26.76 -5.20 -8.51
C LEU A 35 -27.07 -5.14 -10.00
N GLY A 36 -26.83 -4.01 -10.65
CA GLY A 36 -26.98 -3.87 -12.10
C GLY A 36 -26.08 -4.80 -12.92
N TYR A 37 -24.94 -5.21 -12.38
CA TYR A 37 -24.04 -6.18 -13.01
C TYR A 37 -24.58 -7.62 -13.00
N LEU A 38 -25.62 -7.91 -12.25
CA LEU A 38 -26.27 -9.21 -12.26
C LEU A 38 -27.25 -9.37 -13.45
N SER A 39 -27.50 -8.28 -14.20
CA SER A 39 -28.39 -8.31 -15.36
C SER A 39 -27.65 -8.84 -16.59
N ASP A 40 -28.32 -9.71 -17.36
CA ASP A 40 -27.78 -10.13 -18.66
C ASP A 40 -27.95 -8.99 -19.66
N VAL A 41 -26.84 -8.47 -20.15
CA VAL A 41 -26.79 -7.40 -21.17
C VAL A 41 -26.42 -7.92 -22.57
N GLY A 42 -26.25 -9.23 -22.71
CA GLY A 42 -25.93 -9.87 -24.01
C GLY A 42 -24.48 -9.67 -24.46
N CYS A 43 -23.58 -9.18 -23.60
CA CYS A 43 -22.15 -9.07 -23.89
C CYS A 43 -21.33 -9.09 -22.58
N PRO A 44 -20.00 -9.35 -22.66
CA PRO A 44 -19.14 -9.27 -21.48
C PRO A 44 -19.18 -7.90 -20.81
N MET A 45 -19.06 -7.89 -19.48
CA MET A 45 -19.05 -6.65 -18.68
C MET A 45 -17.70 -6.40 -18.03
N VAL A 46 -17.37 -5.13 -17.84
CA VAL A 46 -16.23 -4.66 -17.06
C VAL A 46 -16.72 -3.96 -15.79
N LEU A 47 -16.14 -4.29 -14.63
CA LEU A 47 -16.40 -3.57 -13.39
C LEU A 47 -15.39 -2.44 -13.23
N GLY A 48 -15.87 -1.20 -13.31
CA GLY A 48 -15.07 0.02 -13.08
C GLY A 48 -14.85 0.26 -11.58
N CYS A 49 -13.69 -0.12 -11.04
CA CYS A 49 -13.38 -0.02 -9.62
C CYS A 49 -12.87 1.36 -9.19
N VAL A 50 -12.50 2.22 -10.14
CA VAL A 50 -11.89 3.54 -9.90
C VAL A 50 -12.74 4.41 -8.97
N ASN A 51 -14.05 4.48 -9.25
CA ASN A 51 -15.00 5.28 -8.48
C ASN A 51 -15.14 4.86 -7.00
N VAL A 52 -14.72 3.67 -6.65
CA VAL A 52 -14.73 3.20 -5.26
C VAL A 52 -13.38 3.45 -4.62
N VAL A 53 -12.30 3.03 -5.26
CA VAL A 53 -10.96 3.07 -4.67
C VAL A 53 -10.46 4.51 -4.50
N GLU A 54 -10.78 5.42 -5.44
CA GLU A 54 -10.38 6.83 -5.34
C GLU A 54 -11.26 7.66 -4.38
N MET A 55 -12.50 7.25 -4.14
CA MET A 55 -13.46 8.03 -3.35
C MET A 55 -13.52 7.64 -1.86
N VAL A 56 -12.63 6.74 -1.43
CA VAL A 56 -12.52 6.34 -0.02
C VAL A 56 -11.07 6.49 0.43
N ASP A 57 -10.85 7.15 1.57
CA ASP A 57 -9.53 7.23 2.18
C ASP A 57 -9.26 5.97 3.01
N ALA A 58 -8.84 4.91 2.32
CA ALA A 58 -8.50 3.63 2.90
C ALA A 58 -7.40 2.95 2.07
N ASP A 59 -6.68 2.00 2.69
CA ASP A 59 -5.64 1.25 1.99
C ASP A 59 -6.25 0.41 0.85
N SER A 60 -5.75 0.62 -0.36
CA SER A 60 -6.26 0.01 -1.59
C SER A 60 -6.23 -1.52 -1.64
N PRO A 61 -5.29 -2.27 -0.99
CA PRO A 61 -5.27 -3.73 -1.09
C PRO A 61 -6.56 -4.40 -0.61
N GLY A 62 -7.11 -3.93 0.52
CA GLY A 62 -8.36 -4.47 1.07
C GLY A 62 -9.56 -4.17 0.18
N MET A 63 -9.63 -2.95 -0.39
CA MET A 63 -10.66 -2.57 -1.34
C MET A 63 -10.56 -3.36 -2.64
N CYS A 64 -9.36 -3.53 -3.18
CA CYS A 64 -9.11 -4.35 -4.36
C CYS A 64 -9.56 -5.81 -4.14
N ALA A 65 -9.29 -6.38 -2.95
CA ALA A 65 -9.71 -7.74 -2.63
C ALA A 65 -11.23 -7.90 -2.66
N LEU A 66 -11.97 -6.98 -2.02
CA LEU A 66 -13.43 -6.98 -2.01
C LEU A 66 -14.04 -6.75 -3.40
N LEU A 67 -13.49 -5.79 -4.15
CA LEU A 67 -13.99 -5.48 -5.50
C LEU A 67 -13.71 -6.61 -6.49
N ALA A 68 -12.57 -7.30 -6.38
CA ALA A 68 -12.27 -8.47 -7.20
C ALA A 68 -13.23 -9.64 -6.90
N ALA A 69 -13.56 -9.85 -5.62
CA ALA A 69 -14.56 -10.84 -5.23
C ALA A 69 -15.94 -10.46 -5.79
N ALA A 70 -16.38 -9.22 -5.60
CA ALA A 70 -17.65 -8.72 -6.12
C ALA A 70 -17.72 -8.84 -7.65
N ALA A 71 -16.66 -8.47 -8.38
CA ALA A 71 -16.57 -8.62 -9.82
C ALA A 71 -16.75 -10.09 -10.26
N THR A 72 -16.12 -11.01 -9.52
CA THR A 72 -16.24 -12.45 -9.79
C THR A 72 -17.65 -12.96 -9.54
N GLU A 73 -18.29 -12.56 -8.45
CA GLU A 73 -19.67 -12.94 -8.11
C GLU A 73 -20.70 -12.34 -9.08
N CYS A 74 -20.45 -11.13 -9.58
CA CYS A 74 -21.27 -10.48 -10.59
C CYS A 74 -21.01 -11.02 -12.03
N GLY A 75 -20.06 -11.92 -12.21
CA GLY A 75 -19.74 -12.46 -13.54
C GLY A 75 -19.07 -11.45 -14.47
N ALA A 76 -18.43 -10.39 -13.94
CA ALA A 76 -17.68 -9.45 -14.75
C ALA A 76 -16.50 -10.16 -15.42
N ALA A 77 -16.29 -9.88 -16.71
CA ALA A 77 -15.22 -10.46 -17.51
C ALA A 77 -13.87 -9.76 -17.26
N ALA A 78 -13.91 -8.52 -16.79
CA ALA A 78 -12.73 -7.70 -16.52
C ALA A 78 -13.00 -6.73 -15.37
N VAL A 79 -11.93 -6.21 -14.78
CA VAL A 79 -11.95 -5.08 -13.85
C VAL A 79 -11.12 -3.94 -14.41
N LEU A 80 -11.58 -2.71 -14.20
CA LEU A 80 -10.84 -1.49 -14.55
C LEU A 80 -10.43 -0.78 -13.26
N ILE A 81 -9.15 -0.51 -13.13
CA ILE A 81 -8.55 0.23 -12.01
C ILE A 81 -7.59 1.27 -12.57
N SER A 82 -7.35 2.34 -11.82
CA SER A 82 -6.34 3.35 -12.12
C SER A 82 -5.70 3.86 -10.83
N GLU A 83 -4.63 4.62 -10.98
CA GLU A 83 -3.82 5.18 -9.91
C GLU A 83 -3.77 6.71 -10.10
N HIS A 84 -4.79 7.43 -9.60
CA HIS A 84 -4.86 8.87 -9.74
C HIS A 84 -4.29 9.63 -8.54
N SER A 85 -4.48 9.08 -7.34
CA SER A 85 -4.02 9.68 -6.09
C SER A 85 -2.84 8.91 -5.50
N ASP A 86 -2.12 9.55 -4.56
CA ASP A 86 -1.00 8.89 -3.88
C ASP A 86 -1.43 7.66 -3.08
N LYS A 87 -2.64 7.66 -2.52
CA LYS A 87 -3.20 6.51 -1.77
C LYS A 87 -3.49 5.30 -2.65
N THR A 88 -3.63 5.48 -3.96
CA THR A 88 -3.89 4.41 -4.93
C THR A 88 -2.65 3.99 -5.71
N ARG A 89 -1.49 4.56 -5.40
CA ARG A 89 -0.23 4.17 -6.02
C ARG A 89 0.06 2.69 -5.76
N GLY A 90 0.18 1.90 -6.83
CA GLY A 90 0.34 0.44 -6.78
C GLY A 90 -0.97 -0.36 -6.85
N ALA A 91 -2.14 0.31 -6.86
CA ALA A 91 -3.45 -0.34 -6.88
C ALA A 91 -3.67 -1.26 -8.08
N THR A 92 -3.04 -0.98 -9.22
CA THR A 92 -3.11 -1.87 -10.40
C THR A 92 -2.48 -3.24 -10.10
N ARG A 93 -1.32 -3.26 -9.45
CA ARG A 93 -0.65 -4.50 -9.04
C ARG A 93 -1.43 -5.23 -7.95
N GLU A 94 -2.00 -4.49 -7.01
CA GLU A 94 -2.82 -5.01 -5.92
C GLU A 94 -4.11 -5.62 -6.45
N MET A 95 -4.79 -4.96 -7.37
CA MET A 95 -5.98 -5.48 -8.05
C MET A 95 -5.65 -6.75 -8.84
N ARG A 96 -4.55 -6.77 -9.57
CA ARG A 96 -4.09 -7.99 -10.25
C ARG A 96 -3.93 -9.15 -9.26
N ARG A 97 -3.27 -8.91 -8.13
CA ARG A 97 -3.08 -9.91 -7.09
C ARG A 97 -4.41 -10.36 -6.47
N ALA A 98 -5.34 -9.43 -6.28
CA ALA A 98 -6.68 -9.72 -5.79
C ALA A 98 -7.49 -10.58 -6.77
N VAL A 99 -7.41 -10.29 -8.07
CA VAL A 99 -8.04 -11.13 -9.11
C VAL A 99 -7.41 -12.52 -9.18
N GLU A 100 -6.09 -12.65 -9.05
CA GLU A 100 -5.41 -13.94 -8.94
C GLU A 100 -5.92 -14.74 -7.72
N MET A 101 -6.04 -14.09 -6.56
CA MET A 101 -6.58 -14.70 -5.34
C MET A 101 -8.00 -15.21 -5.56
N THR A 102 -8.90 -14.40 -6.12
CA THR A 102 -10.30 -14.82 -6.38
C THR A 102 -10.39 -15.91 -7.43
N ALA A 103 -9.57 -15.89 -8.47
CA ALA A 103 -9.53 -16.92 -9.49
C ALA A 103 -9.08 -18.28 -8.91
N LEU A 104 -8.05 -18.28 -8.07
CA LEU A 104 -7.55 -19.48 -7.38
C LEU A 104 -8.53 -19.99 -6.31
N SER A 105 -9.43 -19.14 -5.85
CA SER A 105 -10.46 -19.49 -4.83
C SER A 105 -11.64 -20.25 -5.41
N ARG A 106 -11.76 -20.37 -6.72
CA ARG A 106 -12.89 -21.09 -7.35
C ARG A 106 -12.92 -22.54 -6.86
N GLY A 107 -14.02 -22.94 -6.30
CA GLY A 107 -14.22 -24.28 -5.72
C GLY A 107 -13.70 -24.44 -4.27
N LEU A 108 -13.14 -23.37 -3.69
CA LEU A 108 -12.79 -23.32 -2.26
C LEU A 108 -13.93 -22.69 -1.44
N PRO A 109 -14.07 -23.02 -0.14
CA PRO A 109 -15.06 -22.38 0.71
C PRO A 109 -14.87 -20.87 0.86
N TYR A 110 -13.60 -20.42 0.92
CA TYR A 110 -13.27 -19.01 1.13
C TYR A 110 -11.97 -18.62 0.43
N PRO A 111 -11.83 -17.35 -0.04
CA PRO A 111 -10.62 -16.86 -0.66
C PRO A 111 -9.34 -16.98 0.20
N LYS A 112 -9.47 -16.90 1.52
CA LYS A 112 -8.35 -17.07 2.47
C LYS A 112 -7.64 -18.43 2.37
N ASP A 113 -8.28 -19.41 1.75
CA ASP A 113 -7.77 -20.77 1.63
C ASP A 113 -6.99 -21.00 0.32
N ALA A 114 -6.95 -20.01 -0.57
CA ALA A 114 -6.27 -20.07 -1.86
C ALA A 114 -4.72 -20.06 -1.77
N GLY A 115 -4.14 -19.83 -0.59
CA GLY A 115 -2.68 -19.75 -0.42
C GLY A 115 -2.07 -18.45 -0.94
N VAL A 116 -2.89 -17.52 -1.41
CA VAL A 116 -2.53 -16.20 -1.91
C VAL A 116 -3.22 -15.16 -1.06
N ASP A 117 -2.55 -14.07 -0.75
CA ASP A 117 -3.13 -12.93 -0.03
C ASP A 117 -2.67 -11.59 -0.63
N VAL A 118 -3.30 -10.52 -0.20
CA VAL A 118 -2.99 -9.12 -0.55
C VAL A 118 -2.59 -8.32 0.69
N LEU A 119 -2.10 -8.99 1.74
CA LEU A 119 -1.67 -8.37 2.98
C LEU A 119 -0.36 -7.61 2.77
N ILE A 120 -0.28 -6.37 3.27
CA ILE A 120 0.91 -5.52 3.21
C ILE A 120 1.45 -5.22 4.61
N LEU A 121 0.59 -4.73 5.51
CA LEU A 121 1.00 -4.32 6.87
C LEU A 121 0.81 -5.41 7.91
N LYS A 122 -0.18 -6.26 7.72
CA LYS A 122 -0.52 -7.35 8.64
C LYS A 122 -0.12 -8.67 8.04
N GLU A 123 0.12 -9.65 8.88
CA GLU A 123 0.37 -11.03 8.46
C GLU A 123 -0.85 -11.92 8.74
N LYS A 124 -1.00 -12.98 7.96
CA LYS A 124 -2.13 -13.93 8.09
C LYS A 124 -2.15 -14.62 9.46
N ARG A 125 -0.97 -14.90 10.00
CA ARG A 125 -0.77 -15.50 11.33
C ARG A 125 0.47 -14.92 11.95
N ARG A 126 0.37 -14.41 13.17
CA ARG A 126 1.53 -13.99 13.95
C ARG A 126 2.38 -15.20 14.28
N ARG A 127 3.68 -15.05 14.10
CA ARG A 127 4.64 -16.06 14.56
C ARG A 127 4.57 -16.13 16.08
N ARG A 128 4.62 -17.35 16.61
CA ARG A 128 4.83 -17.55 18.03
C ARG A 128 6.33 -17.58 18.26
N GLU A 129 6.84 -16.57 18.93
CA GLU A 129 8.21 -16.53 19.36
C GLU A 129 8.32 -17.22 20.73
N PRO A 130 9.43 -17.94 20.99
CA PRO A 130 9.66 -18.47 22.32
C PRO A 130 9.77 -17.30 23.32
N PRO A 131 9.32 -17.51 24.57
CA PRO A 131 9.50 -16.51 25.60
C PRO A 131 10.98 -16.15 25.79
N LEU A 132 11.25 -14.87 25.98
CA LEU A 132 12.61 -14.45 26.39
C LEU A 132 12.91 -14.98 27.78
N VAL A 133 14.11 -15.50 27.97
CA VAL A 133 14.58 -15.98 29.28
C VAL A 133 15.44 -14.90 29.91
N TYR A 134 15.03 -14.43 31.07
CA TYR A 134 15.77 -13.44 31.86
C TYR A 134 15.54 -13.68 33.35
N GLU A 135 16.51 -13.31 34.19
CA GLU A 135 16.41 -13.44 35.62
C GLU A 135 15.86 -12.18 36.30
N ASN A 136 16.15 -11.02 35.71
CA ASN A 136 15.74 -9.73 36.26
C ASN A 136 15.17 -8.83 35.16
N SER A 137 14.22 -8.00 35.54
CA SER A 137 13.65 -6.98 34.65
C SER A 137 13.48 -5.66 35.41
N CYS A 138 13.56 -4.55 34.72
CA CYS A 138 13.13 -3.24 35.21
C CYS A 138 12.27 -2.58 34.14
N ASP A 139 11.29 -1.80 34.56
CA ASP A 139 10.54 -0.96 33.67
C ASP A 139 11.37 0.28 33.32
N ALA A 140 11.43 0.61 32.03
CA ALA A 140 12.09 1.83 31.60
C ALA A 140 11.30 3.05 32.12
N PRO A 141 11.95 4.01 32.76
CA PRO A 141 11.29 5.25 33.13
C PRO A 141 10.83 6.00 31.87
N ALA A 142 9.81 6.85 32.04
CA ALA A 142 9.44 7.77 30.97
C ALA A 142 10.67 8.61 30.57
N ALA A 143 10.88 8.78 29.27
CA ALA A 143 11.97 9.62 28.79
C ALA A 143 11.79 11.04 29.34
N SER A 144 12.84 11.58 29.97
CA SER A 144 12.88 13.00 30.35
C SER A 144 13.11 13.83 29.07
N GLU A 145 12.56 15.03 29.04
CA GLU A 145 12.92 16.04 28.03
C GLU A 145 14.30 16.61 28.38
N ASP A 146 15.35 15.80 28.25
CA ASP A 146 16.70 16.22 28.54
C ASP A 146 17.25 17.15 27.45
N LEU A 147 18.15 18.02 27.86
CA LEU A 147 18.83 18.98 26.98
C LEU A 147 19.43 18.25 25.78
N VAL A 148 18.98 18.62 24.60
CA VAL A 148 19.49 18.10 23.32
C VAL A 148 21.00 18.40 23.27
N SER A 149 21.82 17.37 23.33
CA SER A 149 23.25 17.49 23.15
C SER A 149 23.58 17.40 21.67
N TYR A 150 24.18 18.46 21.11
CA TYR A 150 24.61 18.47 19.72
C TYR A 150 25.93 17.72 19.54
N ASP A 151 25.96 16.83 18.55
CA ASP A 151 27.18 16.09 18.23
C ASP A 151 28.26 17.02 17.66
N PRO A 152 29.48 17.03 18.20
CA PRO A 152 30.59 17.81 17.65
C PRO A 152 30.90 17.48 16.17
N CYS A 153 30.59 16.27 15.71
CA CYS A 153 30.73 15.88 14.30
C CYS A 153 29.70 16.55 13.40
N GLY A 154 28.72 17.26 13.95
CA GLY A 154 27.63 17.93 13.24
C GLY A 154 26.44 17.03 12.97
N ASN A 155 25.34 17.65 12.56
CA ASN A 155 24.06 16.99 12.34
C ASN A 155 23.87 16.62 10.86
N PHE A 156 23.16 15.52 10.63
CA PHE A 156 22.71 15.11 9.31
C PHE A 156 21.26 15.55 9.06
N ARG A 157 21.03 16.08 7.86
CA ARG A 157 19.69 16.23 7.32
C ARG A 157 19.36 14.99 6.50
N ILE A 158 18.27 14.32 6.88
CA ILE A 158 17.81 13.09 6.23
C ILE A 158 16.61 13.42 5.35
N GLY A 159 16.54 12.82 4.18
CA GLY A 159 15.47 12.96 3.22
C GLY A 159 15.37 11.75 2.30
N ILE A 160 14.41 11.81 1.39
CA ILE A 160 14.23 10.83 0.32
C ILE A 160 14.33 11.55 -1.01
N GLU A 161 15.21 11.08 -1.90
CA GLU A 161 15.35 11.58 -3.26
C GLU A 161 15.52 10.40 -4.23
N ASP A 162 14.85 10.43 -5.36
CA ASP A 162 14.91 9.40 -6.41
C ASP A 162 14.78 7.95 -5.89
N GLY A 163 13.91 7.74 -4.89
CA GLY A 163 13.69 6.42 -4.30
C GLY A 163 14.86 5.90 -3.47
N MET A 164 15.72 6.79 -2.97
CA MET A 164 16.82 6.47 -2.05
C MET A 164 16.75 7.35 -0.81
N ILE A 165 17.26 6.82 0.29
CA ILE A 165 17.51 7.58 1.51
C ILE A 165 18.76 8.41 1.29
N VAL A 166 18.71 9.68 1.65
CA VAL A 166 19.81 10.62 1.52
C VAL A 166 20.08 11.27 2.87
N ALA A 167 21.32 11.20 3.35
CA ALA A 167 21.78 11.91 4.54
C ALA A 167 22.81 12.94 4.15
N VAL A 168 22.56 14.21 4.47
CA VAL A 168 23.41 15.35 4.07
C VAL A 168 24.04 16.00 5.29
N ARG A 169 25.35 16.24 5.23
CA ARG A 169 26.09 17.01 6.22
C ARG A 169 27.14 17.89 5.53
N GLY A 170 27.14 19.21 5.80
CA GLY A 170 28.16 20.11 5.27
C GLY A 170 28.31 20.11 3.73
N GLY A 171 27.22 19.86 3.00
CA GLY A 171 27.24 19.76 1.54
C GLY A 171 27.66 18.39 0.98
N HIS A 172 28.05 17.44 1.83
CA HIS A 172 28.31 16.05 1.45
C HIS A 172 27.06 15.19 1.67
N ALA A 173 26.71 14.38 0.69
CA ALA A 173 25.53 13.52 0.71
C ALA A 173 25.91 12.04 0.64
N ILE A 174 25.40 11.26 1.58
CA ILE A 174 25.49 9.81 1.60
C ILE A 174 24.12 9.28 1.15
N ARG A 175 24.10 8.38 0.16
CA ARG A 175 22.88 7.83 -0.42
C ARG A 175 22.87 6.31 -0.31
N GLY A 176 21.71 5.74 0.01
CA GLY A 176 21.55 4.28 0.10
C GLY A 176 20.09 3.86 -0.05
N ARG A 177 19.88 2.57 -0.28
CA ARG A 177 18.53 2.00 -0.41
C ARG A 177 17.97 1.54 0.93
N THR A 178 18.84 1.23 1.87
CA THR A 178 18.46 0.78 3.21
C THR A 178 19.02 1.73 4.27
N TRP A 179 18.37 1.79 5.41
CA TRP A 179 18.86 2.54 6.55
C TRP A 179 20.25 2.09 6.98
N HIS A 180 20.50 0.78 6.92
CA HIS A 180 21.76 0.18 7.32
C HIS A 180 22.92 0.61 6.42
N ASP A 181 22.71 0.68 5.09
CA ASP A 181 23.75 1.12 4.14
C ASP A 181 24.19 2.55 4.45
N VAL A 182 23.22 3.45 4.64
CA VAL A 182 23.50 4.86 4.93
C VAL A 182 24.12 5.02 6.30
N PHE A 183 23.61 4.34 7.31
CA PHE A 183 24.14 4.40 8.66
C PHE A 183 25.57 3.86 8.76
N SER A 184 25.85 2.74 8.11
CA SER A 184 27.19 2.16 8.07
C SER A 184 28.21 3.10 7.39
N ALA A 185 27.81 3.78 6.31
CA ALA A 185 28.64 4.75 5.66
C ALA A 185 28.89 5.98 6.55
N ILE A 186 27.88 6.48 7.28
CA ILE A 186 28.05 7.55 8.26
C ILE A 186 29.07 7.16 9.34
N LEU A 187 28.99 5.94 9.83
CA LEU A 187 29.95 5.45 10.85
C LEU A 187 31.36 5.31 10.29
N ALA A 188 31.51 4.80 9.07
CA ALA A 188 32.81 4.65 8.40
C ALA A 188 33.53 5.99 8.19
N GLU A 189 32.79 7.06 8.00
CA GLU A 189 33.33 8.44 7.88
C GLU A 189 33.53 9.12 9.25
N SER A 190 33.38 8.39 10.36
CA SER A 190 33.41 8.95 11.74
C SER A 190 32.43 10.12 11.90
N GLY A 191 31.25 9.97 11.29
CA GLY A 191 30.22 11.00 11.22
C GLY A 191 29.44 11.22 12.51
N VAL A 192 29.63 10.37 13.51
CA VAL A 192 28.93 10.40 14.80
C VAL A 192 29.92 10.16 15.94
N SER A 193 29.81 10.95 17.00
CA SER A 193 30.62 10.80 18.21
C SER A 193 29.77 10.53 19.47
N LEU A 194 28.48 10.85 19.44
CA LEU A 194 27.56 10.64 20.55
C LEU A 194 26.63 9.44 20.28
N LEU A 195 26.46 8.59 21.27
CA LEU A 195 25.57 7.42 21.21
C LEU A 195 24.10 7.82 20.98
N ASP A 196 23.65 8.89 21.63
CA ASP A 196 22.28 9.39 21.48
C ASP A 196 22.02 9.87 20.05
N HIS A 197 23.00 10.54 19.44
CA HIS A 197 22.92 10.95 18.04
C HIS A 197 22.95 9.74 17.11
N ALA A 198 23.75 8.72 17.39
CA ALA A 198 23.74 7.47 16.62
C ALA A 198 22.37 6.78 16.68
N ALA A 199 21.77 6.69 17.87
CA ALA A 199 20.44 6.12 18.06
C ALA A 199 19.36 6.92 17.32
N TYR A 200 19.41 8.25 17.41
CA TYR A 200 18.53 9.15 16.67
C TYR A 200 18.64 8.95 15.16
N LEU A 201 19.85 8.94 14.61
CA LEU A 201 20.07 8.71 13.17
C LEU A 201 19.55 7.34 12.72
N GLY A 202 19.78 6.29 13.51
CA GLY A 202 19.25 4.96 13.22
C GLY A 202 17.72 4.96 13.14
N LYS A 203 17.06 5.63 14.09
CA LYS A 203 15.60 5.79 14.09
C LYS A 203 15.10 6.54 12.85
N GLU A 204 15.68 7.70 12.55
CA GLU A 204 15.22 8.54 11.42
C GLU A 204 15.51 7.89 10.07
N LEU A 205 16.66 7.26 9.88
CA LEU A 205 16.99 6.52 8.67
C LEU A 205 16.04 5.32 8.46
N TYR A 206 15.68 4.61 9.54
CA TYR A 206 14.72 3.52 9.46
C TYR A 206 13.31 4.00 9.13
N LYS A 207 12.88 5.14 9.69
CA LYS A 207 11.62 5.80 9.28
C LYS A 207 11.61 6.14 7.79
N ALA A 208 12.72 6.67 7.26
CA ALA A 208 12.85 6.96 5.84
C ALA A 208 12.74 5.69 4.98
N GLU A 209 13.35 4.57 5.41
CA GLU A 209 13.20 3.27 4.73
C GLU A 209 11.75 2.78 4.74
N LEU A 210 11.07 2.88 5.88
CA LEU A 210 9.65 2.50 5.98
C LEU A 210 8.78 3.39 5.08
N ALA A 211 9.05 4.69 5.03
CA ALA A 211 8.35 5.61 4.14
C ALA A 211 8.51 5.22 2.66
N LEU A 212 9.72 4.87 2.22
CA LEU A 212 9.97 4.33 0.89
C LEU A 212 9.20 3.02 0.64
N ARG A 213 9.26 2.11 1.60
CA ARG A 213 8.63 0.79 1.50
C ARG A 213 7.11 0.88 1.36
N PHE A 214 6.48 1.81 2.08
CA PHE A 214 5.03 1.99 2.09
C PHE A 214 4.53 3.10 1.17
N GLY A 215 5.42 3.76 0.42
CA GLY A 215 5.06 4.85 -0.47
C GLY A 215 4.51 6.08 0.27
N ARG A 216 5.00 6.35 1.47
CA ARG A 216 4.59 7.48 2.31
C ARG A 216 5.56 8.65 2.24
N SER A 217 5.09 9.82 2.61
CA SER A 217 5.96 10.96 2.87
C SER A 217 6.87 10.69 4.06
N PHE A 218 8.08 11.24 4.01
CA PHE A 218 9.02 11.23 5.13
C PHE A 218 9.29 12.68 5.55
N GLU A 219 9.23 12.92 6.83
CA GLU A 219 9.65 14.15 7.48
C GLU A 219 10.56 13.80 8.66
N GLN A 220 11.78 14.37 8.64
CA GLN A 220 12.71 14.21 9.77
C GLN A 220 12.10 14.88 11.01
N ASP A 221 12.18 14.22 12.17
CA ASP A 221 11.55 14.59 13.44
C ASP A 221 10.01 14.56 13.44
N GLY A 222 9.36 14.30 12.31
CA GLY A 222 7.91 14.10 12.22
C GLY A 222 7.45 12.72 12.70
N GLU A 223 6.14 12.55 12.83
CA GLU A 223 5.53 11.22 13.08
C GLU A 223 5.55 10.37 11.80
N PHE A 224 5.49 9.04 11.99
CA PHE A 224 5.43 8.08 10.87
C PHE A 224 4.01 7.62 10.58
#